data_028132d9c86c9b2cac46c13f38eed7cc
#
_entry.id   028132d9c86c9b2cac46c13f38eed7cc
#
_cell.length_a   1.000
_cell.length_b   1.000
_cell.length_c   1.000
_cell.angle_alpha   90.00
_cell.angle_beta   90.00
_cell.angle_gamma   90.00
#
_symmetry.space_group_name_H-M   'P 1'
#
loop_
_entity.id
_entity.type
_entity.pdbx_description
1 polymer ?
#
loop_
_entity_poly.entity_id
_entity_poly.type
_entity_poly.pdbx_seq_one_letter_code
_entity_poly.pdbx_strand_id
1 'polypeptide(L)'
;REQVDRSVAERLAAHIFAAGHTAVLFSELSEICGDRLVVLGGDGTMLRAAKRASVLNIPVVGVNYGRLGFLTEFEREETDKVIPLVLDENCAVLRRAMLEVELNGSKFDCLNELALLHPVAPDKDNRVVTISVAIDGSHAGEFIADGLIVATPTGSTAYSLSAGGSIMTPDCETFQLTPVCAFSMRSRSIAYSNRSELSFSLPKGALVLYGDGVFLGQAGAEDRLTVRRSV
;
A
#
# COMPACT_ATOMS: atom_id res chain seq x y z
N ARG A 1 5.21 5.70 -20.13
CA ARG A 1 6.16 5.31 -19.07
C ARG A 1 7.53 5.69 -19.57
N GLU A 2 8.21 6.65 -18.94
CA GLU A 2 9.63 6.84 -19.17
C GLU A 2 10.35 5.57 -18.74
N GLN A 3 10.99 4.91 -19.68
CA GLN A 3 11.77 3.71 -19.42
C GLN A 3 13.07 4.17 -18.77
N VAL A 4 13.37 3.69 -17.56
CA VAL A 4 14.67 4.00 -16.92
C VAL A 4 15.77 3.51 -17.85
N ASP A 5 16.73 4.37 -18.15
CA ASP A 5 17.88 3.99 -18.98
C ASP A 5 18.69 2.92 -18.21
N ARG A 6 18.85 1.77 -18.81
CA ARG A 6 19.59 0.64 -18.25
C ARG A 6 21.02 1.02 -17.86
N SER A 7 21.61 2.00 -18.56
CA SER A 7 22.94 2.53 -18.27
C SER A 7 23.07 3.09 -16.85
N VAL A 8 21.98 3.61 -16.28
CA VAL A 8 21.96 4.11 -14.89
C VAL A 8 22.13 2.95 -13.92
N ALA A 9 21.39 1.86 -14.09
CA ALA A 9 21.50 0.68 -13.25
C ALA A 9 22.90 0.04 -13.37
N GLU A 10 23.44 -0.02 -14.58
CA GLU A 10 24.80 -0.53 -14.84
C GLU A 10 25.88 0.35 -14.19
N ARG A 11 25.71 1.68 -14.20
CA ARG A 11 26.61 2.60 -13.50
C ARG A 11 26.56 2.41 -11.99
N LEU A 12 25.38 2.29 -11.37
CA LEU A 12 25.25 2.01 -9.94
C LEU A 12 25.91 0.66 -9.58
N ALA A 13 25.66 -0.37 -10.38
CA ALA A 13 26.28 -1.67 -10.19
C ALA A 13 27.81 -1.61 -10.24
N ALA A 14 28.38 -0.84 -11.19
CA ALA A 14 29.83 -0.68 -11.29
C ALA A 14 30.43 -0.01 -10.05
N HIS A 15 29.76 0.99 -9.46
CA HIS A 15 30.21 1.61 -8.20
C HIS A 15 30.14 0.63 -7.01
N ILE A 16 29.07 -0.18 -6.93
CA ILE A 16 28.92 -1.20 -5.88
C ILE A 16 30.03 -2.27 -6.00
N PHE A 17 30.34 -2.72 -7.21
CA PHE A 17 31.46 -3.63 -7.48
C PHE A 17 32.81 -3.02 -7.11
N ALA A 18 33.06 -1.75 -7.46
CA ALA A 18 34.29 -1.06 -7.10
C ALA A 18 34.48 -0.93 -5.58
N ALA A 19 33.40 -0.93 -4.81
CA ALA A 19 33.41 -0.96 -3.35
C ALA A 19 33.58 -2.37 -2.75
N GLY A 20 33.73 -3.41 -3.58
CA GLY A 20 33.95 -4.79 -3.13
C GLY A 20 32.67 -5.61 -2.86
N HIS A 21 31.51 -5.11 -3.28
CA HIS A 21 30.20 -5.77 -3.12
C HIS A 21 29.68 -6.34 -4.44
N THR A 22 28.66 -7.19 -4.37
CA THR A 22 28.00 -7.77 -5.55
C THR A 22 26.73 -7.00 -5.86
N ALA A 23 26.49 -6.69 -7.14
CA ALA A 23 25.25 -6.11 -7.62
C ALA A 23 24.61 -7.01 -8.69
N VAL A 24 23.30 -7.23 -8.59
CA VAL A 24 22.52 -8.00 -9.54
C VAL A 24 21.45 -7.08 -10.14
N LEU A 25 21.42 -7.02 -11.47
CA LEU A 25 20.40 -6.27 -12.20
C LEU A 25 19.28 -7.24 -12.64
N PHE A 26 18.04 -6.88 -12.34
CA PHE A 26 16.88 -7.65 -12.76
C PHE A 26 15.71 -6.73 -13.14
N SER A 27 14.79 -7.25 -13.93
CA SER A 27 13.55 -6.57 -14.31
C SER A 27 12.30 -7.24 -13.75
N GLU A 28 12.42 -8.51 -13.37
CA GLU A 28 11.32 -9.31 -12.84
C GLU A 28 11.35 -9.35 -11.31
N LEU A 29 10.17 -9.15 -10.68
CA LEU A 29 10.06 -9.15 -9.21
C LEU A 29 10.39 -10.50 -8.58
N SER A 30 10.24 -11.60 -9.32
CA SER A 30 10.59 -12.95 -8.89
C SER A 30 12.10 -13.14 -8.67
N GLU A 31 12.92 -12.31 -9.31
CA GLU A 31 14.38 -12.37 -9.26
C GLU A 31 14.99 -11.56 -8.09
N ILE A 32 14.16 -10.84 -7.33
CA ILE A 32 14.64 -10.04 -6.18
C ILE A 32 15.39 -10.94 -5.21
N CYS A 33 16.63 -10.57 -4.92
CA CYS A 33 17.54 -11.24 -4.00
C CYS A 33 18.54 -10.24 -3.41
N GLY A 34 19.37 -10.68 -2.45
CA GLY A 34 20.42 -9.86 -1.82
C GLY A 34 19.97 -9.22 -0.51
N ASP A 35 20.81 -8.33 0.02
CA ASP A 35 20.64 -7.73 1.35
C ASP A 35 20.01 -6.33 1.29
N ARG A 36 20.03 -5.69 0.14
CA ARG A 36 19.50 -4.36 -0.14
C ARG A 36 18.86 -4.32 -1.53
N LEU A 37 17.77 -3.61 -1.67
CA LEU A 37 17.09 -3.41 -2.94
C LEU A 37 17.07 -1.94 -3.32
N VAL A 38 17.61 -1.61 -4.50
CA VAL A 38 17.45 -0.28 -5.10
C VAL A 38 16.39 -0.35 -6.19
N VAL A 39 15.37 0.47 -6.08
CA VAL A 39 14.28 0.57 -7.06
C VAL A 39 14.44 1.85 -7.85
N LEU A 40 14.62 1.72 -9.17
CA LEU A 40 14.62 2.84 -10.11
C LEU A 40 13.25 2.94 -10.77
N GLY A 41 12.41 3.88 -10.34
CA GLY A 41 11.05 4.01 -10.85
C GLY A 41 10.20 4.95 -10.01
N GLY A 42 8.92 5.06 -10.28
CA GLY A 42 7.96 5.82 -9.46
C GLY A 42 7.25 4.94 -8.43
N ASP A 43 6.32 5.53 -7.66
CA ASP A 43 5.58 4.89 -6.57
C ASP A 43 4.96 3.54 -6.94
N GLY A 44 4.39 3.39 -8.12
CA GLY A 44 3.81 2.11 -8.55
C GLY A 44 4.84 0.99 -8.74
N THR A 45 6.10 1.30 -9.09
CA THR A 45 7.19 0.33 -9.14
C THR A 45 7.65 0.01 -7.73
N MET A 46 7.76 1.04 -6.89
CA MET A 46 8.14 0.92 -5.48
C MET A 46 7.16 0.03 -4.71
N LEU A 47 5.83 0.24 -4.85
CA LEU A 47 4.78 -0.59 -4.23
C LEU A 47 4.95 -2.08 -4.56
N ARG A 48 5.12 -2.38 -5.85
CA ARG A 48 5.28 -3.78 -6.28
C ARG A 48 6.57 -4.41 -5.75
N ALA A 49 7.67 -3.66 -5.79
CA ALA A 49 8.96 -4.12 -5.29
C ALA A 49 8.94 -4.31 -3.76
N ALA A 50 8.35 -3.37 -3.03
CA ALA A 50 8.24 -3.41 -1.57
C ALA A 50 7.46 -4.62 -1.07
N LYS A 51 6.35 -5.00 -1.73
CA LYS A 51 5.60 -6.23 -1.39
C LYS A 51 6.46 -7.48 -1.49
N ARG A 52 7.27 -7.59 -2.53
CA ARG A 52 8.16 -8.75 -2.69
C ARG A 52 9.32 -8.70 -1.70
N ALA A 53 9.91 -7.52 -1.50
CA ALA A 53 11.01 -7.31 -0.58
C ALA A 53 10.60 -7.57 0.88
N SER A 54 9.35 -7.24 1.27
CA SER A 54 8.86 -7.50 2.64
C SER A 54 8.84 -8.99 2.97
N VAL A 55 8.41 -9.85 2.05
CA VAL A 55 8.42 -11.31 2.20
C VAL A 55 9.85 -11.84 2.40
N LEU A 56 10.84 -11.19 1.79
CA LEU A 56 12.26 -11.55 1.88
C LEU A 56 12.99 -10.80 3.01
N ASN A 57 12.31 -9.89 3.71
CA ASN A 57 12.87 -9.00 4.73
C ASN A 57 14.07 -8.17 4.21
N ILE A 58 13.99 -7.70 2.97
CA ILE A 58 15.02 -6.88 2.30
C ILE A 58 14.65 -5.41 2.41
N PRO A 59 15.51 -4.53 3.00
CA PRO A 59 15.33 -3.09 2.97
C PRO A 59 15.34 -2.54 1.54
N VAL A 60 14.47 -1.57 1.27
CA VAL A 60 14.28 -0.97 -0.05
C VAL A 60 14.57 0.51 -0.01
N VAL A 61 15.25 1.03 -1.02
CA VAL A 61 15.41 2.46 -1.28
C VAL A 61 14.98 2.77 -2.72
N GLY A 62 14.23 3.84 -2.90
CA GLY A 62 13.68 4.24 -4.18
C GLY A 62 14.32 5.50 -4.76
N VAL A 63 14.54 5.49 -6.07
CA VAL A 63 14.89 6.68 -6.85
C VAL A 63 13.77 6.95 -7.85
N ASN A 64 13.21 8.15 -7.81
CA ASN A 64 12.09 8.56 -8.65
C ASN A 64 12.53 8.81 -10.10
N TYR A 65 11.99 8.02 -10.99
CA TYR A 65 12.11 8.19 -12.45
C TYR A 65 10.74 8.43 -13.11
N GLY A 66 9.75 8.80 -12.30
CA GLY A 66 8.39 9.09 -12.75
C GLY A 66 7.93 10.47 -12.35
N ARG A 67 6.63 10.58 -12.05
CA ARG A 67 6.08 11.79 -11.43
C ARG A 67 6.44 11.79 -9.95
N LEU A 68 6.53 13.00 -9.37
CA LEU A 68 6.75 13.19 -7.94
C LEU A 68 5.81 12.26 -7.13
N GLY A 69 6.39 11.48 -6.24
CA GLY A 69 5.70 10.51 -5.39
C GLY A 69 6.05 10.68 -3.92
N PHE A 70 5.54 9.78 -3.09
CA PHE A 70 5.72 9.79 -1.63
C PHE A 70 6.53 8.57 -1.11
N LEU A 71 6.85 7.63 -2.01
CA LEU A 71 7.52 6.37 -1.62
C LEU A 71 9.00 6.32 -1.97
N THR A 72 9.46 7.21 -2.83
CA THR A 72 10.86 7.30 -3.24
C THR A 72 11.58 8.36 -2.44
N GLU A 73 12.81 8.07 -1.98
CA GLU A 73 13.62 8.95 -1.15
C GLU A 73 14.46 9.93 -1.96
N PHE A 74 14.75 9.60 -3.21
CA PHE A 74 15.63 10.39 -4.08
C PHE A 74 14.97 10.71 -5.40
N GLU A 75 15.29 11.89 -5.93
CA GLU A 75 14.98 12.26 -7.30
C GLU A 75 16.05 11.76 -8.28
N ARG A 76 15.73 11.75 -9.56
CA ARG A 76 16.59 11.25 -10.65
C ARG A 76 18.00 11.81 -10.61
N GLU A 77 18.14 13.09 -10.33
CA GLU A 77 19.41 13.84 -10.25
C GLU A 77 20.26 13.43 -9.04
N GLU A 78 19.62 12.78 -8.08
CA GLU A 78 20.24 12.34 -6.82
C GLU A 78 20.60 10.84 -6.80
N THR A 79 20.48 10.16 -7.94
CA THR A 79 20.65 8.70 -8.05
C THR A 79 21.93 8.19 -7.39
N ASP A 80 23.05 8.91 -7.53
CA ASP A 80 24.32 8.48 -6.96
C ASP A 80 24.40 8.58 -5.42
N LYS A 81 23.47 9.33 -4.79
CA LYS A 81 23.35 9.42 -3.32
C LYS A 81 22.87 8.11 -2.68
N VAL A 82 22.30 7.19 -3.47
CA VAL A 82 21.88 5.85 -3.01
C VAL A 82 23.09 4.99 -2.63
N ILE A 83 24.24 5.17 -3.30
CA ILE A 83 25.42 4.32 -3.14
C ILE A 83 25.90 4.27 -1.69
N PRO A 84 26.20 5.40 -1.00
CA PRO A 84 26.63 5.35 0.38
C PRO A 84 25.60 4.70 1.32
N LEU A 85 24.29 4.86 1.06
CA LEU A 85 23.25 4.24 1.89
C LEU A 85 23.21 2.72 1.77
N VAL A 86 23.33 2.20 0.54
CA VAL A 86 23.27 0.75 0.33
C VAL A 86 24.57 0.04 0.77
N LEU A 87 25.68 0.79 0.87
CA LEU A 87 26.97 0.27 1.33
C LEU A 87 27.15 0.41 2.86
N ASP A 88 26.36 1.25 3.53
CA ASP A 88 26.44 1.42 4.98
C ASP A 88 25.59 0.36 5.70
N GLU A 89 26.28 -0.58 6.39
CA GLU A 89 25.63 -1.62 7.20
C GLU A 89 24.79 -1.04 8.35
N ASN A 90 25.12 0.15 8.83
CA ASN A 90 24.44 0.84 9.92
C ASN A 90 23.37 1.84 9.44
N CYS A 91 23.06 1.86 8.16
CA CYS A 91 22.03 2.73 7.61
C CYS A 91 20.70 2.51 8.34
N ALA A 92 20.10 3.61 8.81
CA ALA A 92 18.80 3.55 9.47
C ALA A 92 17.71 3.07 8.51
N VAL A 93 16.93 2.08 8.94
CA VAL A 93 15.82 1.52 8.17
C VAL A 93 14.50 1.88 8.83
N LEU A 94 13.64 2.58 8.11
CA LEU A 94 12.27 2.87 8.53
C LEU A 94 11.37 1.67 8.27
N ARG A 95 10.78 1.10 9.32
CA ARG A 95 9.80 0.02 9.19
C ARG A 95 8.42 0.61 8.91
N ARG A 96 7.78 0.16 7.84
CA ARG A 96 6.43 0.57 7.46
C ARG A 96 5.43 -0.53 7.76
N ALA A 97 4.32 -0.18 8.41
CA ALA A 97 3.24 -1.12 8.65
C ALA A 97 2.52 -1.45 7.34
N MET A 98 2.08 -2.71 7.20
CA MET A 98 1.24 -3.17 6.09
C MET A 98 -0.08 -3.69 6.63
N LEU A 99 -1.11 -3.72 5.79
CA LEU A 99 -2.38 -4.38 6.06
C LEU A 99 -2.30 -5.84 5.59
N GLU A 100 -2.80 -6.77 6.40
CA GLU A 100 -3.22 -8.10 5.96
C GLU A 100 -4.75 -8.06 5.78
N VAL A 101 -5.19 -8.33 4.57
CA VAL A 101 -6.61 -8.48 4.20
C VAL A 101 -6.92 -9.96 4.11
N GLU A 102 -7.93 -10.43 4.84
CA GLU A 102 -8.41 -11.81 4.73
C GLU A 102 -9.82 -11.83 4.18
N LEU A 103 -10.00 -12.46 3.01
CA LEU A 103 -11.29 -12.71 2.38
C LEU A 103 -11.50 -14.21 2.26
N ASN A 104 -12.44 -14.75 3.04
CA ASN A 104 -12.81 -16.19 3.03
C ASN A 104 -11.60 -17.13 3.17
N GLY A 105 -10.62 -16.76 4.01
CA GLY A 105 -9.39 -17.52 4.23
C GLY A 105 -8.25 -17.22 3.25
N SER A 106 -8.51 -16.49 2.16
CA SER A 106 -7.45 -15.99 1.28
C SER A 106 -6.85 -14.71 1.84
N LYS A 107 -5.51 -14.61 1.88
CA LYS A 107 -4.79 -13.48 2.46
C LYS A 107 -4.05 -12.68 1.44
N PHE A 108 -4.05 -11.36 1.63
CA PHE A 108 -3.40 -10.38 0.76
C PHE A 108 -2.75 -9.28 1.60
N ASP A 109 -1.54 -8.87 1.24
CA ASP A 109 -0.86 -7.75 1.88
C ASP A 109 -0.99 -6.46 1.06
N CYS A 110 -1.23 -5.33 1.76
CA CYS A 110 -1.27 -4.00 1.16
C CYS A 110 -0.33 -3.05 1.91
N LEU A 111 0.50 -2.31 1.18
CA LEU A 111 1.38 -1.29 1.76
C LEU A 111 0.64 0.04 1.94
N ASN A 112 -0.15 0.46 0.96
CA ASN A 112 -0.93 1.69 1.04
C ASN A 112 -2.31 1.46 1.64
N GLU A 113 -3.19 0.76 0.92
CA GLU A 113 -4.59 0.65 1.32
C GLU A 113 -5.32 -0.57 0.75
N LEU A 114 -6.39 -0.93 1.43
CA LEU A 114 -7.52 -1.70 0.88
C LEU A 114 -8.65 -0.73 0.53
N ALA A 115 -9.08 -0.71 -0.72
CA ALA A 115 -10.29 -0.02 -1.14
C ALA A 115 -11.42 -1.04 -1.35
N LEU A 116 -12.54 -0.80 -0.66
CA LEU A 116 -13.80 -1.54 -0.73
C LEU A 116 -14.79 -0.67 -1.51
N LEU A 117 -15.04 -0.98 -2.76
CA LEU A 117 -15.83 -0.12 -3.64
C LEU A 117 -17.11 -0.81 -4.10
N HIS A 118 -18.17 -0.03 -4.24
CA HIS A 118 -19.40 -0.51 -4.89
C HIS A 118 -19.10 -0.91 -6.34
N PRO A 119 -19.51 -2.13 -6.80
CA PRO A 119 -19.34 -2.50 -8.19
C PRO A 119 -20.16 -1.59 -9.12
N VAL A 120 -19.52 -1.00 -10.11
CA VAL A 120 -20.22 -0.24 -11.15
C VAL A 120 -20.91 -1.23 -12.08
N ALA A 121 -22.24 -1.34 -11.96
CA ALA A 121 -23.07 -2.14 -12.88
C ALA A 121 -23.98 -1.19 -13.69
N PRO A 122 -24.00 -1.32 -15.03
CA PRO A 122 -24.76 -0.40 -15.90
C PRO A 122 -26.29 -0.42 -15.65
N ASP A 123 -26.80 -1.53 -15.10
CA ASP A 123 -28.24 -1.79 -14.99
C ASP A 123 -28.79 -1.78 -13.56
N LYS A 124 -28.05 -1.27 -12.58
CA LYS A 124 -28.51 -1.22 -11.18
C LYS A 124 -28.59 0.21 -10.67
N ASP A 125 -29.77 0.60 -10.21
CA ASP A 125 -30.06 1.95 -9.66
C ASP A 125 -29.36 2.26 -8.33
N ASN A 126 -28.76 1.28 -7.65
CA ASN A 126 -28.10 1.49 -6.37
C ASN A 126 -26.65 1.90 -6.58
N ARG A 127 -26.37 3.18 -6.39
CA ARG A 127 -25.02 3.78 -6.49
C ARG A 127 -24.27 3.83 -5.18
N VAL A 128 -24.89 3.44 -4.06
CA VAL A 128 -24.29 3.45 -2.72
C VAL A 128 -24.47 2.10 -2.05
N VAL A 129 -23.54 1.75 -1.19
CA VAL A 129 -23.59 0.53 -0.39
C VAL A 129 -23.65 0.89 1.09
N THR A 130 -24.36 0.08 1.88
CA THR A 130 -24.30 0.14 3.34
C THR A 130 -23.29 -0.87 3.84
N ILE A 131 -22.27 -0.39 4.54
CA ILE A 131 -21.19 -1.20 5.08
C ILE A 131 -21.20 -1.04 6.60
N SER A 132 -21.42 -2.12 7.33
CA SER A 132 -21.25 -2.15 8.79
C SER A 132 -19.83 -2.54 9.13
N VAL A 133 -19.22 -1.80 10.04
CA VAL A 133 -17.83 -1.98 10.46
C VAL A 133 -17.78 -2.26 11.95
N ALA A 134 -17.02 -3.27 12.34
CA ALA A 134 -16.67 -3.52 13.73
C ALA A 134 -15.15 -3.45 13.93
N ILE A 135 -14.71 -2.95 15.07
CA ILE A 135 -13.31 -2.91 15.52
C ILE A 135 -13.21 -3.80 16.75
N ASP A 136 -12.36 -4.82 16.69
CA ASP A 136 -12.19 -5.83 17.76
C ASP A 136 -13.54 -6.43 18.21
N GLY A 137 -14.43 -6.71 17.25
CA GLY A 137 -15.75 -7.27 17.46
C GLY A 137 -16.80 -6.25 17.98
N SER A 138 -16.41 -5.03 18.31
CA SER A 138 -17.32 -3.98 18.76
C SER A 138 -17.81 -3.14 17.57
N HIS A 139 -19.13 -2.92 17.47
CA HIS A 139 -19.71 -2.11 16.39
C HIS A 139 -19.12 -0.70 16.40
N ALA A 140 -18.48 -0.30 15.31
CA ALA A 140 -17.84 1.01 15.13
C ALA A 140 -18.71 1.98 14.30
N GLY A 141 -19.64 1.47 13.48
CA GLY A 141 -20.56 2.28 12.73
C GLY A 141 -21.06 1.65 11.44
N GLU A 142 -22.05 2.29 10.84
CA GLU A 142 -22.56 2.01 9.50
C GLU A 142 -22.22 3.17 8.56
N PHE A 143 -21.70 2.84 7.38
CA PHE A 143 -21.35 3.78 6.34
C PHE A 143 -22.22 3.54 5.11
N ILE A 144 -22.94 4.58 4.69
CA ILE A 144 -23.64 4.62 3.41
C ILE A 144 -22.78 5.48 2.49
N ALA A 145 -22.11 4.86 1.52
CA ALA A 145 -21.08 5.50 0.71
C ALA A 145 -20.88 4.76 -0.63
N ASP A 146 -20.08 5.31 -1.52
CA ASP A 146 -19.60 4.61 -2.70
C ASP A 146 -18.58 3.50 -2.34
N GLY A 147 -18.02 3.57 -1.14
CA GLY A 147 -17.10 2.59 -0.60
C GLY A 147 -16.41 3.03 0.68
N LEU A 148 -15.47 2.23 1.13
CA LEU A 148 -14.56 2.51 2.25
C LEU A 148 -13.12 2.23 1.86
N ILE A 149 -12.19 2.99 2.43
CA ILE A 149 -10.76 2.77 2.29
C ILE A 149 -10.17 2.51 3.68
N VAL A 150 -9.43 1.42 3.83
CA VAL A 150 -8.58 1.18 4.99
C VAL A 150 -7.16 1.47 4.58
N ALA A 151 -6.55 2.50 5.17
CA ALA A 151 -5.21 2.96 4.81
C ALA A 151 -4.21 2.81 5.94
N THR A 152 -2.99 2.44 5.59
CA THR A 152 -1.81 2.53 6.45
C THR A 152 -1.35 3.99 6.55
N PRO A 153 -0.42 4.34 7.46
CA PRO A 153 0.25 5.63 7.43
C PRO A 153 0.91 5.94 6.08
N THR A 154 1.51 4.94 5.45
CA THR A 154 2.10 5.07 4.10
C THR A 154 1.04 5.43 3.06
N GLY A 155 -0.11 4.75 3.06
CA GLY A 155 -1.23 4.98 2.15
C GLY A 155 -2.05 6.23 2.47
N SER A 156 -1.81 6.89 3.59
CA SER A 156 -2.54 8.11 3.98
C SER A 156 -2.39 9.24 2.95
N THR A 157 -1.31 9.24 2.16
CA THR A 157 -1.05 10.20 1.08
C THR A 157 -1.52 9.73 -0.30
N ALA A 158 -2.11 8.52 -0.40
CA ALA A 158 -2.59 7.92 -1.64
C ALA A 158 -4.13 8.10 -1.80
N TYR A 159 -4.87 7.03 -2.05
CA TYR A 159 -6.32 7.14 -2.32
C TYR A 159 -7.11 7.66 -1.12
N SER A 160 -6.68 7.32 0.12
CA SER A 160 -7.30 7.85 1.34
C SER A 160 -7.28 9.37 1.39
N LEU A 161 -6.17 10.02 0.99
CA LEU A 161 -6.10 11.49 0.94
C LEU A 161 -7.13 12.07 -0.04
N SER A 162 -7.26 11.49 -1.22
CA SER A 162 -8.23 11.92 -2.24
C SER A 162 -9.68 11.76 -1.76
N ALA A 163 -9.95 10.80 -0.89
CA ALA A 163 -11.25 10.57 -0.26
C ALA A 163 -11.50 11.47 0.97
N GLY A 164 -10.56 12.35 1.35
CA GLY A 164 -10.68 13.25 2.49
C GLY A 164 -10.12 12.69 3.81
N GLY A 165 -9.28 11.65 3.75
CA GLY A 165 -8.51 11.15 4.87
C GLY A 165 -7.41 12.12 5.31
N SER A 166 -6.92 11.96 6.53
CA SER A 166 -5.81 12.75 7.08
C SER A 166 -4.47 12.18 6.66
N ILE A 167 -3.47 13.06 6.48
CA ILE A 167 -2.08 12.65 6.31
C ILE A 167 -1.54 12.16 7.66
N MET A 168 -0.90 11.00 7.64
CA MET A 168 -0.23 10.40 8.81
C MET A 168 1.26 10.27 8.54
N THR A 169 2.08 10.48 9.57
CA THR A 169 3.52 10.20 9.49
C THR A 169 3.76 8.69 9.45
N PRO A 170 4.77 8.20 8.73
CA PRO A 170 5.01 6.76 8.51
C PRO A 170 5.20 5.92 9.77
N ASP A 171 5.59 6.55 10.87
CA ASP A 171 5.83 5.96 12.19
C ASP A 171 4.56 5.89 13.09
N CYS A 172 3.42 6.42 12.62
CA CYS A 172 2.16 6.32 13.36
C CYS A 172 1.75 4.88 13.61
N GLU A 173 1.38 4.57 14.86
CA GLU A 173 0.80 3.26 15.23
C GLU A 173 -0.74 3.22 15.02
N THR A 174 -1.22 3.89 13.98
CA THR A 174 -2.65 3.95 13.62
C THR A 174 -2.86 3.57 12.17
N PHE A 175 -4.04 2.99 11.89
CA PHE A 175 -4.60 2.89 10.56
C PHE A 175 -5.79 3.84 10.45
N GLN A 176 -6.23 4.10 9.23
CA GLN A 176 -7.35 5.01 8.97
C GLN A 176 -8.41 4.32 8.12
N LEU A 177 -9.67 4.44 8.55
CA LEU A 177 -10.85 4.09 7.78
C LEU A 177 -11.44 5.36 7.20
N THR A 178 -11.52 5.48 5.87
CA THR A 178 -12.00 6.67 5.17
C THR A 178 -13.16 6.31 4.25
N PRO A 179 -14.36 6.89 4.43
CA PRO A 179 -15.47 6.68 3.50
C PRO A 179 -15.26 7.43 2.19
N VAL A 180 -15.63 6.77 1.08
CA VAL A 180 -15.60 7.36 -0.27
C VAL A 180 -16.98 7.92 -0.59
N CYS A 181 -17.09 9.21 -0.87
CA CYS A 181 -18.34 9.89 -1.23
C CYS A 181 -19.50 9.53 -0.29
N ALA A 182 -19.26 9.65 1.02
CA ALA A 182 -20.27 9.31 2.02
C ALA A 182 -21.58 10.10 1.84
N PHE A 183 -22.71 9.40 1.90
CA PHE A 183 -24.04 10.02 1.82
C PHE A 183 -24.30 10.99 2.99
N SER A 184 -23.81 10.65 4.18
CA SER A 184 -23.98 11.47 5.38
C SER A 184 -22.78 12.37 5.63
N MET A 185 -23.02 13.66 5.81
CA MET A 185 -21.99 14.61 6.23
C MET A 185 -21.40 14.32 7.63
N ARG A 186 -22.02 13.45 8.42
CA ARG A 186 -21.53 12.99 9.73
C ARG A 186 -20.52 11.85 9.61
N SER A 187 -20.52 11.13 8.49
CA SER A 187 -19.53 10.09 8.24
C SER A 187 -18.16 10.73 8.00
N ARG A 188 -17.24 10.48 8.90
CA ARG A 188 -15.88 11.01 8.86
C ARG A 188 -14.88 9.87 8.87
N SER A 189 -13.66 10.14 8.46
CA SER A 189 -12.56 9.21 8.64
C SER A 189 -12.34 8.90 10.12
N ILE A 190 -12.04 7.64 10.42
CA ILE A 190 -11.77 7.14 11.76
C ILE A 190 -10.33 6.66 11.79
N ALA A 191 -9.51 7.25 12.67
CA ALA A 191 -8.20 6.71 13.01
C ALA A 191 -8.36 5.69 14.14
N TYR A 192 -7.75 4.53 14.00
CA TYR A 192 -7.82 3.45 14.98
C TYR A 192 -6.45 2.79 15.17
N SER A 193 -6.25 2.07 16.27
CA SER A 193 -4.98 1.39 16.55
C SER A 193 -4.64 0.37 15.46
N ASN A 194 -3.42 0.37 14.97
CA ASN A 194 -2.96 -0.64 14.01
C ASN A 194 -2.81 -2.05 14.63
N ARG A 195 -3.09 -2.20 15.93
CA ARG A 195 -3.14 -3.50 16.64
C ARG A 195 -4.54 -4.10 16.62
N SER A 196 -5.56 -3.33 16.20
CA SER A 196 -6.95 -3.77 16.13
C SER A 196 -7.25 -4.46 14.81
N GLU A 197 -8.23 -5.37 14.85
CA GLU A 197 -8.80 -6.01 13.67
C GLU A 197 -10.11 -5.32 13.28
N LEU A 198 -10.24 -4.97 12.01
CA LEU A 198 -11.52 -4.58 11.41
C LEU A 198 -12.23 -5.79 10.85
N SER A 199 -13.54 -5.85 11.03
CA SER A 199 -14.43 -6.75 10.30
C SER A 199 -15.54 -5.98 9.61
N PHE A 200 -15.94 -6.46 8.44
CA PHE A 200 -16.92 -5.82 7.58
C PHE A 200 -18.08 -6.76 7.34
N SER A 201 -19.30 -6.21 7.39
CA SER A 201 -20.50 -6.93 6.99
C SER A 201 -21.38 -6.05 6.11
N LEU A 202 -22.06 -6.72 5.17
CA LEU A 202 -22.91 -6.10 4.18
C LEU A 202 -24.33 -6.64 4.40
N PRO A 203 -25.33 -5.80 4.72
CA PRO A 203 -26.72 -6.25 4.82
C PRO A 203 -27.24 -6.78 3.48
N LYS A 204 -26.78 -6.22 2.37
CA LYS A 204 -27.04 -6.65 0.98
C LYS A 204 -26.07 -5.99 0.02
N GLY A 205 -25.98 -6.56 -1.19
CA GLY A 205 -25.09 -6.06 -2.24
C GLY A 205 -23.74 -6.76 -2.24
N ALA A 206 -22.79 -6.16 -2.91
CA ALA A 206 -21.43 -6.64 -2.99
C ALA A 206 -20.44 -5.48 -3.00
N LEU A 207 -19.21 -5.75 -2.63
CA LEU A 207 -18.05 -4.86 -2.74
C LEU A 207 -17.01 -5.47 -3.65
N VAL A 208 -16.33 -4.65 -4.41
CA VAL A 208 -15.10 -5.01 -5.13
C VAL A 208 -13.93 -4.55 -4.30
N LEU A 209 -12.96 -5.43 -4.09
CA LEU A 209 -11.79 -5.22 -3.27
C LEU A 209 -10.58 -4.93 -4.14
N TYR A 210 -9.91 -3.82 -3.86
CA TYR A 210 -8.62 -3.47 -4.47
C TYR A 210 -7.58 -3.23 -3.37
N GLY A 211 -6.47 -3.97 -3.42
CA GLY A 211 -5.31 -3.73 -2.56
C GLY A 211 -4.19 -3.05 -3.33
N ASP A 212 -3.77 -1.85 -2.93
CA ASP A 212 -2.79 -1.03 -3.65
C ASP A 212 -3.10 -0.92 -5.15
N GLY A 213 -4.37 -0.72 -5.51
CA GLY A 213 -4.86 -0.61 -6.87
C GLY A 213 -4.98 -1.94 -7.65
N VAL A 214 -4.67 -3.09 -7.05
CA VAL A 214 -4.79 -4.42 -7.67
C VAL A 214 -6.11 -5.07 -7.23
N PHE A 215 -6.87 -5.62 -8.17
CA PHE A 215 -8.09 -6.36 -7.88
C PHE A 215 -7.77 -7.61 -7.04
N LEU A 216 -8.43 -7.77 -5.90
CA LEU A 216 -8.27 -8.90 -4.98
C LEU A 216 -9.46 -9.87 -5.02
N GLY A 217 -10.66 -9.38 -5.32
CA GLY A 217 -11.87 -10.18 -5.32
C GLY A 217 -13.14 -9.35 -5.10
N GLN A 218 -14.22 -10.04 -4.79
CA GLN A 218 -15.50 -9.45 -4.41
C GLN A 218 -15.97 -10.06 -3.09
N ALA A 219 -16.68 -9.26 -2.28
CA ALA A 219 -17.32 -9.70 -1.05
C ALA A 219 -18.81 -9.36 -1.07
N GLY A 220 -19.65 -10.30 -0.70
CA GLY A 220 -21.10 -10.15 -0.51
C GLY A 220 -21.50 -10.33 0.95
N ALA A 221 -22.82 -10.51 1.18
CA ALA A 221 -23.40 -10.59 2.54
C ALA A 221 -22.91 -11.81 3.35
N GLU A 222 -22.60 -12.93 2.68
CA GLU A 222 -22.19 -14.18 3.30
C GLU A 222 -20.66 -14.29 3.48
N ASP A 223 -19.92 -13.32 2.92
CA ASP A 223 -18.46 -13.40 2.92
C ASP A 223 -17.87 -12.83 4.22
N ARG A 224 -16.80 -13.49 4.69
CA ARG A 224 -16.01 -13.00 5.82
C ARG A 224 -14.85 -12.17 5.30
N LEU A 225 -14.86 -10.90 5.66
CA LEU A 225 -13.81 -9.95 5.33
C LEU A 225 -13.26 -9.32 6.61
N THR A 226 -11.96 -9.49 6.83
CA THR A 226 -11.24 -8.86 7.95
C THR A 226 -9.98 -8.18 7.47
N VAL A 227 -9.55 -7.18 8.22
CA VAL A 227 -8.33 -6.40 7.96
C VAL A 227 -7.60 -6.17 9.27
N ARG A 228 -6.32 -6.49 9.29
CA ARG A 228 -5.44 -6.26 10.44
C ARG A 228 -4.04 -5.88 9.98
N ARG A 229 -3.15 -5.60 10.92
CA ARG A 229 -1.74 -5.41 10.62
C ARG A 229 -1.12 -6.72 10.15
N SER A 230 -0.38 -6.66 9.04
CA SER A 230 0.46 -7.77 8.58
C SER A 230 1.65 -7.96 9.53
N VAL A 231 2.05 -9.21 9.77
CA VAL A 231 3.11 -9.62 10.72
C VAL A 231 4.44 -9.80 10.02
#